data_c50d815b49e5a2e93c2fe355c286db01
#
_entry.id   c50d815b49e5a2e93c2fe355c286db01
#
_cell.length_a   1.000
_cell.length_b   1.000
_cell.length_c   1.000
_cell.angle_alpha   90.00
_cell.angle_beta   90.00
_cell.angle_gamma   90.00
#
_symmetry.space_group_name_H-M   'P 1'
#
loop_
_entity.id
_entity.type
_entity.pdbx_description
1 polymer ?
#
loop_
_entity_poly.entity_id
_entity_poly.type
_entity_poly.pdbx_seq_one_letter_code
_entity_poly.pdbx_strand_id
1 'polypeptide(L)'
;MVGNKCYLSPVSLEDVEKYTEWINDMETGLFVNFAAGVYHIEKERLALENTIKENSVFAIIDKDTNKAIGISGIHGKNNVDRTGTFGIFIGDKSYWSQGFGAEATMLILDFAFNILNLNNVNLDVVDFNKRGIKCYEKCGFKYAGIRRQAKFMAGIYHDVLTYDILASEFESPYIKKLFSKTTEASADANKITIV
;
A
#
# COMPACT_ATOMS: atom_id res chain seq x y z
N MET A 1 5.81 -4.85 -9.47
CA MET A 1 5.11 -3.90 -10.36
C MET A 1 5.88 -2.60 -10.39
N VAL A 2 5.95 -1.92 -11.55
CA VAL A 2 6.82 -0.76 -11.76
C VAL A 2 5.99 0.46 -12.14
N GLY A 3 6.11 1.53 -11.34
CA GLY A 3 5.55 2.85 -11.59
C GLY A 3 6.56 3.80 -12.23
N ASN A 4 6.29 5.10 -12.14
CA ASN A 4 7.19 6.13 -12.65
C ASN A 4 8.29 6.47 -11.65
N LYS A 5 7.93 6.66 -10.37
CA LYS A 5 8.81 7.05 -9.25
C LYS A 5 9.29 5.85 -8.45
N CYS A 6 8.41 4.85 -8.23
CA CYS A 6 8.71 3.69 -7.41
C CYS A 6 8.32 2.38 -8.08
N TYR A 7 8.82 1.30 -7.53
CA TYR A 7 8.34 -0.04 -7.86
C TYR A 7 8.12 -0.86 -6.59
N LEU A 8 7.30 -1.91 -6.71
CA LEU A 8 7.00 -2.84 -5.62
C LEU A 8 7.89 -4.07 -5.76
N SER A 9 8.59 -4.41 -4.67
CA SER A 9 9.48 -5.56 -4.54
C SER A 9 9.03 -6.45 -3.39
N PRO A 10 9.38 -7.73 -3.35
CA PRO A 10 9.24 -8.52 -2.14
C PRO A 10 9.93 -7.82 -0.96
N VAL A 11 9.35 -7.98 0.24
CA VAL A 11 9.98 -7.50 1.48
C VAL A 11 11.21 -8.35 1.77
N SER A 12 12.33 -7.70 2.14
CA SER A 12 13.58 -8.38 2.53
C SER A 12 13.81 -8.29 4.04
N LEU A 13 14.24 -9.38 4.65
CA LEU A 13 14.70 -9.38 6.03
C LEU A 13 16.04 -8.65 6.21
N GLU A 14 16.78 -8.39 5.14
CA GLU A 14 18.01 -7.59 5.17
C GLU A 14 17.74 -6.13 5.54
N ASP A 15 16.51 -5.63 5.28
CA ASP A 15 16.10 -4.28 5.63
C ASP A 15 15.52 -4.15 7.06
N VAL A 16 15.56 -5.20 7.89
CA VAL A 16 14.93 -5.22 9.22
C VAL A 16 15.41 -4.09 10.14
N GLU A 17 16.69 -3.74 10.09
CA GLU A 17 17.25 -2.63 10.88
C GLU A 17 16.58 -1.31 10.49
N LYS A 18 16.48 -1.04 9.21
CA LYS A 18 15.80 0.14 8.65
C LYS A 18 14.33 0.22 9.05
N TYR A 19 13.58 -0.89 8.93
CA TYR A 19 12.18 -0.93 9.38
C TYR A 19 12.07 -0.69 10.88
N THR A 20 13.00 -1.24 11.69
CA THR A 20 13.07 -1.02 13.14
C THR A 20 13.32 0.45 13.48
N GLU A 21 14.23 1.11 12.78
CA GLU A 21 14.47 2.54 12.93
C GLU A 21 13.21 3.37 12.63
N TRP A 22 12.55 3.09 11.51
CA TRP A 22 11.36 3.83 11.10
C TRP A 22 10.18 3.66 12.05
N ILE A 23 9.94 2.43 12.56
CA ILE A 23 8.80 2.19 13.46
C ILE A 23 9.01 2.77 14.85
N ASN A 24 10.27 2.93 15.27
CA ASN A 24 10.65 3.56 16.53
C ASN A 24 10.79 5.08 16.44
N ASP A 25 10.82 5.66 15.26
CA ASP A 25 10.75 7.11 15.10
C ASP A 25 9.34 7.59 15.46
N MET A 26 9.25 8.47 16.47
CA MET A 26 7.97 8.92 17.00
C MET A 26 7.10 9.61 15.95
N GLU A 27 7.71 10.36 15.02
CA GLU A 27 6.96 11.10 14.00
C GLU A 27 6.33 10.16 12.96
N THR A 28 7.06 9.11 12.56
CA THR A 28 6.52 8.10 11.65
C THR A 28 5.51 7.20 12.36
N GLY A 29 5.80 6.82 13.62
CA GLY A 29 4.94 5.96 14.45
C GLY A 29 3.58 6.56 14.78
N LEU A 30 3.43 7.90 14.81
CA LEU A 30 2.14 8.57 15.05
C LEU A 30 1.05 8.18 14.05
N PHE A 31 1.42 7.89 12.80
CA PHE A 31 0.48 7.63 11.70
C PHE A 31 0.16 6.15 11.50
N VAL A 32 0.85 5.27 12.21
CA VAL A 32 0.61 3.82 12.19
C VAL A 32 0.16 3.34 13.58
N ASN A 33 -0.52 2.21 13.62
CA ASN A 33 -1.06 1.69 14.89
C ASN A 33 0.01 1.21 15.89
N PHE A 34 1.29 1.42 15.61
CA PHE A 34 2.42 0.88 16.35
C PHE A 34 3.03 1.83 17.39
N ALA A 35 2.55 3.06 17.50
CA ALA A 35 3.11 4.09 18.42
C ALA A 35 3.04 3.74 19.93
N ALA A 36 2.59 2.55 20.28
CA ALA A 36 2.36 2.16 21.69
C ALA A 36 3.55 1.49 22.37
N GLY A 37 4.73 1.43 21.76
CA GLY A 37 5.89 0.78 22.39
C GLY A 37 7.19 0.91 21.61
N VAL A 38 8.28 0.52 22.26
CA VAL A 38 9.59 0.38 21.61
C VAL A 38 9.68 -1.01 20.96
N TYR A 39 10.06 -1.04 19.70
CA TYR A 39 10.20 -2.28 18.94
C TYR A 39 11.66 -2.69 18.92
N HIS A 40 11.95 -3.88 19.46
CA HIS A 40 13.25 -4.53 19.32
C HIS A 40 13.36 -5.14 17.92
N ILE A 41 14.57 -5.20 17.39
CA ILE A 41 14.86 -5.75 16.06
C ILE A 41 14.32 -7.16 15.88
N GLU A 42 14.35 -8.00 16.91
CA GLU A 42 13.81 -9.37 16.85
C GLU A 42 12.28 -9.39 16.70
N LYS A 43 11.59 -8.45 17.35
CA LYS A 43 10.13 -8.31 17.19
C LYS A 43 9.77 -7.86 15.78
N GLU A 44 10.53 -6.91 15.24
CA GLU A 44 10.34 -6.44 13.87
C GLU A 44 10.65 -7.53 12.85
N ARG A 45 11.73 -8.31 13.04
CA ARG A 45 12.07 -9.47 12.22
C ARG A 45 10.91 -10.46 12.16
N LEU A 46 10.32 -10.83 13.29
CA LEU A 46 9.18 -11.74 13.35
C LEU A 46 7.95 -11.16 12.63
N ALA A 47 7.71 -9.85 12.75
CA ALA A 47 6.62 -9.17 12.05
C ALA A 47 6.82 -9.22 10.52
N LEU A 48 8.04 -8.97 10.05
CA LEU A 48 8.39 -9.05 8.62
C LEU A 48 8.29 -10.49 8.09
N GLU A 49 8.73 -11.50 8.84
CA GLU A 49 8.57 -12.91 8.48
C GLU A 49 7.10 -13.30 8.29
N ASN A 50 6.22 -12.81 9.17
CA ASN A 50 4.78 -13.04 9.01
C ASN A 50 4.20 -12.27 7.81
N THR A 51 4.65 -11.05 7.61
CA THR A 51 4.26 -10.23 6.45
C THR A 51 4.66 -10.87 5.12
N ILE A 52 5.86 -11.45 5.03
CA ILE A 52 6.32 -12.17 3.83
C ILE A 52 5.41 -13.35 3.48
N LYS A 53 4.84 -14.04 4.48
CA LYS A 53 3.92 -15.17 4.26
C LYS A 53 2.58 -14.74 3.65
N GLU A 54 2.17 -13.49 3.79
CA GLU A 54 0.89 -13.00 3.26
C GLU A 54 0.86 -12.87 1.73
N ASN A 55 2.00 -12.80 1.05
CA ASN A 55 2.15 -12.67 -0.41
C ASN A 55 1.38 -11.50 -1.06
N SER A 56 1.04 -10.48 -0.26
CA SER A 56 0.27 -9.31 -0.71
C SER A 56 0.78 -7.99 -0.12
N VAL A 57 1.96 -8.05 0.50
CA VAL A 57 2.67 -6.91 1.06
C VAL A 57 4.03 -6.79 0.40
N PHE A 58 4.42 -5.58 0.07
CA PHE A 58 5.59 -5.28 -0.74
C PHE A 58 6.40 -4.15 -0.11
N ALA A 59 7.72 -4.19 -0.29
CA ALA A 59 8.59 -3.05 -0.10
C ALA A 59 8.34 -2.03 -1.25
N ILE A 60 8.29 -0.76 -0.90
CA ILE A 60 8.26 0.35 -1.84
C ILE A 60 9.71 0.77 -2.09
N ILE A 61 10.16 0.62 -3.32
CA ILE A 61 11.53 0.95 -3.71
C ILE A 61 11.53 2.20 -4.58
N ASP A 62 12.31 3.17 -4.20
CA ASP A 62 12.58 4.34 -5.05
C ASP A 62 13.35 3.89 -6.30
N LYS A 63 12.84 4.24 -7.47
CA LYS A 63 13.35 3.79 -8.75
C LYS A 63 14.70 4.40 -9.12
N ASP A 64 14.96 5.62 -8.68
CA ASP A 64 16.18 6.35 -9.01
C ASP A 64 17.36 5.93 -8.13
N THR A 65 17.09 5.69 -6.85
CA THR A 65 18.14 5.33 -5.86
C THR A 65 18.22 3.84 -5.56
N ASN A 66 17.23 3.06 -5.98
CA ASN A 66 17.07 1.63 -5.69
C ASN A 66 17.02 1.31 -4.18
N LYS A 67 16.54 2.24 -3.37
CA LYS A 67 16.43 2.10 -1.91
C LYS A 67 15.00 1.81 -1.49
N ALA A 68 14.85 0.92 -0.49
CA ALA A 68 13.57 0.76 0.20
C ALA A 68 13.24 2.04 0.98
N ILE A 69 12.01 2.56 0.79
CA ILE A 69 11.51 3.79 1.41
C ILE A 69 10.27 3.57 2.28
N GLY A 70 9.72 2.36 2.24
CA GLY A 70 8.52 2.01 2.98
C GLY A 70 7.98 0.65 2.60
N ILE A 71 6.77 0.37 3.08
CA ILE A 71 6.05 -0.89 2.85
C ILE A 71 4.57 -0.59 2.55
N SER A 72 3.96 -1.37 1.69
CA SER A 72 2.53 -1.26 1.38
C SER A 72 1.95 -2.59 0.95
N GLY A 73 0.66 -2.79 1.17
CA GLY A 73 0.01 -4.04 0.75
C GLY A 73 -1.45 -4.15 1.12
N ILE A 74 -1.97 -5.36 0.93
CA ILE A 74 -3.33 -5.76 1.29
C ILE A 74 -3.27 -6.80 2.40
N HIS A 75 -3.94 -6.53 3.50
CA HIS A 75 -4.07 -7.38 4.68
C HIS A 75 -5.50 -7.90 4.82
N GLY A 76 -5.70 -8.94 5.67
CA GLY A 76 -7.02 -9.43 6.04
C GLY A 76 -7.89 -9.81 4.84
N LYS A 77 -7.29 -10.40 3.82
CA LYS A 77 -8.01 -10.80 2.60
C LYS A 77 -9.10 -11.81 2.90
N ASN A 78 -10.31 -11.53 2.42
CA ASN A 78 -11.43 -12.46 2.41
C ASN A 78 -11.76 -12.81 0.94
N ASN A 79 -11.46 -14.04 0.56
CA ASN A 79 -11.67 -14.49 -0.83
C ASN A 79 -13.15 -14.75 -1.15
N VAL A 80 -13.98 -15.01 -0.15
CA VAL A 80 -15.42 -15.25 -0.33
C VAL A 80 -16.11 -13.93 -0.66
N ASP A 81 -15.87 -12.91 0.18
CA ASP A 81 -16.47 -11.58 0.01
C ASP A 81 -15.66 -10.70 -0.95
N ARG A 82 -14.47 -11.16 -1.37
CA ARG A 82 -13.55 -10.45 -2.26
C ARG A 82 -13.18 -9.06 -1.69
N THR A 83 -12.83 -9.02 -0.41
CA THR A 83 -12.47 -7.80 0.31
C THR A 83 -11.04 -7.86 0.86
N GLY A 84 -10.47 -6.70 1.16
CA GLY A 84 -9.16 -6.61 1.81
C GLY A 84 -8.92 -5.22 2.39
N THR A 85 -7.99 -5.13 3.34
CA THR A 85 -7.62 -3.86 3.98
C THR A 85 -6.28 -3.38 3.45
N PHE A 86 -6.28 -2.19 2.86
CA PHE A 86 -5.07 -1.52 2.38
C PHE A 86 -4.28 -0.92 3.54
N GLY A 87 -2.96 -1.08 3.48
CA GLY A 87 -2.02 -0.44 4.40
C GLY A 87 -0.82 0.12 3.66
N ILE A 88 -0.33 1.28 4.10
CA ILE A 88 0.90 1.91 3.60
C ILE A 88 1.67 2.59 4.71
N PHE A 89 2.98 2.44 4.69
CA PHE A 89 3.91 3.10 5.57
C PHE A 89 5.13 3.57 4.78
N ILE A 90 5.29 4.89 4.62
CA ILE A 90 6.52 5.50 4.10
C ILE A 90 7.37 5.87 5.30
N GLY A 91 8.39 5.05 5.58
CA GLY A 91 9.27 5.20 6.74
C GLY A 91 10.31 6.30 6.56
N ASP A 92 10.84 6.45 5.36
CA ASP A 92 11.79 7.52 5.06
C ASP A 92 11.06 8.84 4.82
N LYS A 93 11.18 9.76 5.80
CA LYS A 93 10.49 11.06 5.81
C LYS A 93 10.91 11.98 4.65
N SER A 94 12.11 11.79 4.09
CA SER A 94 12.57 12.57 2.96
C SER A 94 11.72 12.39 1.70
N TYR A 95 10.95 11.28 1.61
CA TYR A 95 10.04 10.96 0.51
C TYR A 95 8.59 11.44 0.74
N TRP A 96 8.30 12.03 1.90
CA TRP A 96 6.95 12.50 2.20
C TRP A 96 6.52 13.65 1.30
N SER A 97 5.24 13.72 0.98
CA SER A 97 4.61 14.76 0.14
C SER A 97 5.16 14.88 -1.29
N GLN A 98 5.96 13.92 -1.77
CA GLN A 98 6.53 13.89 -3.11
C GLN A 98 5.79 13.00 -4.10
N GLY A 99 4.65 12.42 -3.70
CA GLY A 99 3.81 11.58 -4.57
C GLY A 99 4.13 10.09 -4.55
N PHE A 100 5.19 9.64 -3.88
CA PHE A 100 5.53 8.22 -3.75
C PHE A 100 4.42 7.39 -3.12
N GLY A 101 3.81 7.90 -2.02
CA GLY A 101 2.69 7.24 -1.37
C GLY A 101 1.47 7.07 -2.29
N ALA A 102 1.15 8.09 -3.09
CA ALA A 102 0.04 7.99 -4.04
C ALA A 102 0.34 6.99 -5.16
N GLU A 103 1.54 6.98 -5.72
CA GLU A 103 1.90 6.01 -6.76
C GLU A 103 1.92 4.58 -6.22
N ALA A 104 2.51 4.34 -5.05
CA ALA A 104 2.50 3.03 -4.41
C ALA A 104 1.07 2.55 -4.12
N THR A 105 0.19 3.44 -3.65
CA THR A 105 -1.24 3.15 -3.46
C THR A 105 -1.89 2.69 -4.76
N MET A 106 -1.69 3.40 -5.87
CA MET A 106 -2.23 3.03 -7.18
C MET A 106 -1.69 1.69 -7.70
N LEU A 107 -0.42 1.38 -7.46
CA LEU A 107 0.17 0.08 -7.80
C LEU A 107 -0.46 -1.07 -6.99
N ILE A 108 -0.69 -0.86 -5.67
CA ILE A 108 -1.32 -1.87 -4.80
C ILE A 108 -2.80 -2.05 -5.17
N LEU A 109 -3.53 -0.98 -5.47
CA LEU A 109 -4.94 -1.09 -5.91
C LEU A 109 -5.05 -1.84 -7.24
N ASP A 110 -4.13 -1.57 -8.17
CA ASP A 110 -4.10 -2.29 -9.45
C ASP A 110 -3.84 -3.80 -9.25
N PHE A 111 -2.93 -4.15 -8.33
CA PHE A 111 -2.69 -5.52 -7.91
C PHE A 111 -3.92 -6.15 -7.23
N ALA A 112 -4.55 -5.41 -6.29
CA ALA A 112 -5.71 -5.89 -5.55
C ALA A 112 -6.90 -6.22 -6.46
N PHE A 113 -7.22 -5.35 -7.42
CA PHE A 113 -8.38 -5.53 -8.28
C PHE A 113 -8.11 -6.45 -9.47
N ASN A 114 -6.93 -6.36 -10.10
CA ASN A 114 -6.67 -7.06 -11.35
C ASN A 114 -5.85 -8.36 -11.20
N ILE A 115 -5.23 -8.62 -10.04
CA ILE A 115 -4.50 -9.88 -9.76
C ILE A 115 -5.18 -10.65 -8.63
N LEU A 116 -5.45 -10.01 -7.48
CA LEU A 116 -6.12 -10.66 -6.36
C LEU A 116 -7.64 -10.78 -6.57
N ASN A 117 -8.20 -10.12 -7.60
CA ASN A 117 -9.62 -10.13 -7.94
C ASN A 117 -10.54 -9.68 -6.79
N LEU A 118 -10.07 -8.73 -5.98
CA LEU A 118 -10.90 -8.13 -4.93
C LEU A 118 -11.99 -7.24 -5.54
N ASN A 119 -13.08 -7.05 -4.80
CA ASN A 119 -14.17 -6.15 -5.18
C ASN A 119 -14.19 -4.86 -4.36
N ASN A 120 -13.84 -4.93 -3.07
CA ASN A 120 -13.78 -3.79 -2.18
C ASN A 120 -12.44 -3.80 -1.44
N VAL A 121 -11.76 -2.66 -1.44
CA VAL A 121 -10.54 -2.42 -0.66
C VAL A 121 -10.83 -1.27 0.29
N ASN A 122 -10.73 -1.54 1.59
CA ASN A 122 -10.92 -0.54 2.63
C ASN A 122 -9.60 -0.13 3.30
N LEU A 123 -9.63 0.97 4.04
CA LEU A 123 -8.55 1.40 4.92
C LEU A 123 -9.12 2.18 6.12
N ASP A 124 -8.37 2.20 7.21
CA ASP A 124 -8.62 3.06 8.36
C ASP A 124 -7.52 4.11 8.50
N VAL A 125 -7.89 5.34 8.81
CA VAL A 125 -6.96 6.45 9.01
C VAL A 125 -7.39 7.33 10.18
N VAL A 126 -6.45 7.72 11.04
CA VAL A 126 -6.74 8.66 12.14
C VAL A 126 -7.03 10.06 11.61
N ASP A 127 -7.94 10.76 12.23
CA ASP A 127 -8.48 12.06 11.79
C ASP A 127 -7.42 13.15 11.61
N PHE A 128 -6.35 13.10 12.38
CA PHE A 128 -5.24 14.05 12.28
C PHE A 128 -4.23 13.75 11.14
N ASN A 129 -4.28 12.58 10.54
CA ASN A 129 -3.43 12.24 9.38
C ASN A 129 -3.93 12.89 8.09
N LYS A 130 -3.95 14.22 8.05
CA LYS A 130 -4.45 14.99 6.89
C LYS A 130 -3.70 14.68 5.59
N ARG A 131 -2.40 14.32 5.68
CA ARG A 131 -1.60 13.93 4.53
C ARG A 131 -2.07 12.59 3.95
N GLY A 132 -2.28 11.59 4.80
CA GLY A 132 -2.80 10.29 4.39
C GLY A 132 -4.19 10.41 3.77
N ILE A 133 -5.11 11.11 4.43
CA ILE A 133 -6.47 11.34 3.94
C ILE A 133 -6.46 11.93 2.51
N LYS A 134 -5.73 13.05 2.30
CA LYS A 134 -5.60 13.66 0.96
C LYS A 134 -4.99 12.71 -0.08
N CYS A 135 -4.05 11.85 0.33
CA CYS A 135 -3.46 10.85 -0.55
C CYS A 135 -4.50 9.82 -0.98
N TYR A 136 -5.27 9.28 -0.04
CA TYR A 136 -6.29 8.26 -0.32
C TYR A 136 -7.43 8.80 -1.18
N GLU A 137 -7.95 9.99 -0.87
CA GLU A 137 -8.96 10.67 -1.69
C GLU A 137 -8.47 10.91 -3.13
N LYS A 138 -7.21 11.33 -3.31
CA LYS A 138 -6.58 11.48 -4.63
C LYS A 138 -6.47 10.16 -5.38
N CYS A 139 -6.32 9.03 -4.69
CA CYS A 139 -6.27 7.69 -5.27
C CYS A 139 -7.65 7.08 -5.53
N GLY A 140 -8.74 7.80 -5.24
CA GLY A 140 -10.10 7.38 -5.52
C GLY A 140 -10.85 6.74 -4.36
N PHE A 141 -10.24 6.65 -3.17
CA PHE A 141 -10.93 6.20 -1.98
C PHE A 141 -12.03 7.19 -1.57
N LYS A 142 -13.17 6.66 -1.15
CA LYS A 142 -14.33 7.40 -0.67
C LYS A 142 -14.54 7.19 0.82
N TYR A 143 -14.98 8.23 1.51
CA TYR A 143 -15.35 8.14 2.91
C TYR A 143 -16.53 7.19 3.10
N ALA A 144 -16.34 6.17 3.93
CA ALA A 144 -17.33 5.12 4.22
C ALA A 144 -17.89 5.21 5.66
N GLY A 145 -17.14 5.78 6.61
CA GLY A 145 -17.63 5.88 7.99
C GLY A 145 -16.60 6.37 8.99
N ILE A 146 -17.02 6.42 10.26
CA ILE A 146 -16.23 6.91 11.36
C ILE A 146 -16.39 6.03 12.61
N ARG A 147 -15.29 5.72 13.28
CA ARG A 147 -15.24 5.20 14.64
C ARG A 147 -14.84 6.32 15.57
N ARG A 148 -15.82 6.86 16.30
CA ARG A 148 -15.60 8.01 17.20
C ARG A 148 -14.73 7.62 18.39
N GLN A 149 -13.76 8.48 18.73
CA GLN A 149 -12.88 8.33 19.88
C GLN A 149 -12.18 6.95 19.96
N ALA A 150 -11.83 6.40 18.80
CA ALA A 150 -11.26 5.06 18.66
C ALA A 150 -9.74 5.01 18.83
N LYS A 151 -9.08 6.16 18.93
CA LYS A 151 -7.64 6.29 19.19
C LYS A 151 -7.40 7.27 20.31
N PHE A 152 -6.65 6.85 21.34
CA PHE A 152 -6.20 7.75 22.42
C PHE A 152 -4.71 8.05 22.22
N MET A 153 -4.35 9.32 22.12
CA MET A 153 -2.97 9.76 21.92
C MET A 153 -2.75 11.15 22.50
N ALA A 154 -1.61 11.35 23.16
CA ALA A 154 -1.23 12.63 23.75
C ALA A 154 -2.30 13.24 24.68
N GLY A 155 -3.04 12.39 25.43
CA GLY A 155 -4.10 12.85 26.33
C GLY A 155 -5.43 13.18 25.65
N ILE A 156 -5.57 12.95 24.34
CA ILE A 156 -6.75 13.31 23.55
C ILE A 156 -7.30 12.07 22.84
N TYR A 157 -8.63 11.98 22.75
CA TYR A 157 -9.30 11.00 21.91
C TYR A 157 -9.42 11.52 20.48
N HIS A 158 -9.08 10.65 19.53
CA HIS A 158 -9.17 10.90 18.10
C HIS A 158 -10.12 9.92 17.43
N ASP A 159 -10.74 10.38 16.37
CA ASP A 159 -11.59 9.55 15.54
C ASP A 159 -10.75 8.75 14.54
N VAL A 160 -11.25 7.58 14.16
CA VAL A 160 -10.70 6.79 13.06
C VAL A 160 -11.71 6.78 11.93
N LEU A 161 -11.29 7.32 10.78
CA LEU A 161 -12.08 7.40 9.56
C LEU A 161 -11.86 6.12 8.75
N THR A 162 -12.92 5.55 8.23
CA THR A 162 -12.87 4.43 7.29
C THR A 162 -13.13 4.96 5.89
N TYR A 163 -12.30 4.56 4.95
CA TYR A 163 -12.45 4.81 3.53
C TYR A 163 -12.49 3.48 2.79
N ASP A 164 -13.14 3.44 1.64
CA ASP A 164 -13.10 2.30 0.73
C ASP A 164 -13.05 2.72 -0.74
N ILE A 165 -12.78 1.75 -1.61
CA ILE A 165 -12.86 1.89 -3.07
C ILE A 165 -13.31 0.57 -3.66
N LEU A 166 -14.23 0.63 -4.65
CA LEU A 166 -14.72 -0.52 -5.37
C LEU A 166 -13.93 -0.78 -6.67
N ALA A 167 -13.81 -2.04 -7.05
CA ALA A 167 -13.19 -2.42 -8.32
C ALA A 167 -13.81 -1.72 -9.55
N SER A 168 -15.14 -1.45 -9.51
CA SER A 168 -15.88 -0.75 -10.56
C SER A 168 -15.56 0.74 -10.65
N GLU A 169 -14.94 1.32 -9.62
CA GLU A 169 -14.57 2.73 -9.54
C GLU A 169 -13.09 2.97 -9.88
N PHE A 170 -12.32 1.88 -10.01
CA PHE A 170 -10.87 1.94 -10.23
C PHE A 170 -10.50 1.82 -11.71
N GLU A 171 -9.80 2.83 -12.21
CA GLU A 171 -9.15 2.76 -13.52
C GLU A 171 -7.72 2.25 -13.39
N SER A 172 -7.45 1.08 -13.99
CA SER A 172 -6.12 0.45 -13.95
C SER A 172 -5.09 1.25 -14.74
N PRO A 173 -4.09 1.88 -14.07
CA PRO A 173 -3.07 2.65 -14.79
C PRO A 173 -1.92 1.80 -15.33
N TYR A 174 -1.74 0.57 -14.83
CA TYR A 174 -0.57 -0.26 -15.10
C TYR A 174 -0.93 -1.62 -15.71
N ILE A 175 -1.70 -2.47 -15.02
CA ILE A 175 -1.90 -3.88 -15.38
C ILE A 175 -2.73 -4.01 -16.65
N LYS A 176 -3.85 -3.33 -16.79
CA LYS A 176 -4.67 -3.38 -18.02
C LYS A 176 -3.89 -2.90 -19.25
N LYS A 177 -3.00 -1.92 -19.10
CA LYS A 177 -2.14 -1.46 -20.19
C LYS A 177 -1.11 -2.51 -20.63
N LEU A 178 -0.62 -3.34 -19.70
CA LEU A 178 0.26 -4.46 -20.03
C LEU A 178 -0.48 -5.51 -20.85
N PHE A 179 -1.70 -5.88 -20.45
CA PHE A 179 -2.52 -6.86 -21.16
C PHE A 179 -2.93 -6.38 -22.56
N SER A 180 -3.33 -5.12 -22.73
CA SER A 180 -3.68 -4.59 -24.06
C SER A 180 -2.51 -4.66 -25.05
N LYS A 181 -1.30 -4.28 -24.61
CA LYS A 181 -0.09 -4.39 -25.44
C LYS A 181 0.22 -5.84 -25.84
N THR A 182 0.04 -6.79 -24.93
CA THR A 182 0.32 -8.20 -25.18
C THR A 182 -0.69 -8.80 -26.16
N THR A 183 -1.97 -8.42 -26.08
CA THR A 183 -3.04 -8.87 -26.99
C THR A 183 -2.89 -8.27 -28.37
N GLU A 184 -2.47 -7.03 -28.52
CA GLU A 184 -2.15 -6.41 -29.82
C GLU A 184 -0.96 -7.08 -30.49
N ALA A 185 0.12 -7.33 -29.75
CA ALA A 185 1.32 -8.01 -30.28
C ALA A 185 1.02 -9.46 -30.72
N SER A 186 0.15 -10.19 -30.02
CA SER A 186 -0.25 -11.55 -30.42
C SER A 186 -1.21 -11.56 -31.62
N ALA A 187 -2.03 -10.54 -31.79
CA ALA A 187 -2.90 -10.39 -32.97
C ALA A 187 -2.09 -10.09 -34.24
N ASP A 188 -1.02 -9.31 -34.14
CA ASP A 188 -0.13 -9.03 -35.28
C ASP A 188 0.76 -10.23 -35.62
N ALA A 189 1.20 -11.00 -34.63
CA ALA A 189 1.96 -12.25 -34.87
C ALA A 189 1.11 -13.30 -35.61
N ASN A 190 -0.18 -13.42 -35.32
CA ASN A 190 -1.09 -14.34 -36.01
C ASN A 190 -1.45 -13.91 -37.43
N LYS A 191 -1.27 -12.64 -37.80
CA LYS A 191 -1.48 -12.16 -39.19
C LYS A 191 -0.30 -12.50 -40.13
N ILE A 192 0.88 -12.81 -39.58
CA ILE A 192 2.09 -13.12 -40.37
C ILE A 192 2.15 -14.60 -40.79
N THR A 193 1.31 -15.47 -40.26
CA THR A 193 1.36 -16.92 -40.54
C THR A 193 0.37 -17.39 -41.63
N ILE A 194 -0.31 -16.48 -42.33
CA ILE A 194 -1.18 -16.81 -43.50
C ILE A 194 -0.65 -16.10 -44.74
N VAL A 195 0.47 -16.58 -45.25
CA VAL A 195 0.89 -16.38 -46.64
C VAL A 195 1.48 -17.70 -47.18
#